data_6aaeb5a6ed07f9334466d7a9fcf57ad0
#
_entry.id   6aaeb5a6ed07f9334466d7a9fcf57ad0
#
_cell.length_a   1.000
_cell.length_b   1.000
_cell.length_c   1.000
_cell.angle_alpha   90.00
_cell.angle_beta   90.00
_cell.angle_gamma   90.00
#
_symmetry.space_group_name_H-M   'P 1'
#
loop_
_entity.id
_entity.type
_entity.pdbx_description
1 polymer ?
#
loop_
_entity_poly.entity_id
_entity_poly.type
_entity_poly.pdbx_seq_one_letter_code
_entity_poly.pdbx_strand_id
1 'polypeptide(L)'
;DKVINSAGAQSISEGHKMLHILPRDFLIDQQSGIKEPLGMAGVRLEAKVHLVTCSKNAAENIDSCMKACGISVENYILEQLASSYSVLTEDEKKLGVCLIDLGGGTSDVAIFMDGSISHTVNIPVGGDHVTNDIARAIQTPTNQAEELKKKYGCLLYTSPSPRD
;
A
#
# COMPACT_ATOMS: atom_id res chain seq x y z
N ASP A 1 -8.61 17.46 -13.82
CA ASP A 1 -7.66 17.95 -12.80
C ASP A 1 -8.36 18.70 -11.66
N LYS A 2 -9.28 19.69 -11.94
CA LYS A 2 -9.94 20.48 -10.87
C LYS A 2 -10.74 19.63 -9.89
N VAL A 3 -11.47 18.60 -10.34
CA VAL A 3 -12.28 17.72 -9.50
C VAL A 3 -11.39 16.83 -8.61
N ILE A 4 -10.28 16.34 -9.14
CA ILE A 4 -9.30 15.55 -8.37
C ILE A 4 -8.61 16.45 -7.33
N ASN A 5 -8.20 17.65 -7.72
CA ASN A 5 -7.55 18.60 -6.80
C ASN A 5 -8.50 19.08 -5.68
N SER A 6 -9.81 19.19 -5.94
CA SER A 6 -10.77 19.50 -4.89
C SER A 6 -10.93 18.38 -3.86
N ALA A 7 -10.66 17.14 -4.22
CA ALA A 7 -10.60 16.03 -3.24
C ALA A 7 -9.43 16.19 -2.25
N GLY A 8 -8.32 16.77 -2.71
CA GLY A 8 -7.16 17.10 -1.85
C GLY A 8 -7.40 18.25 -0.87
N ALA A 9 -8.46 19.04 -1.08
CA ALA A 9 -8.86 20.12 -0.17
C ALA A 9 -9.70 19.63 1.01
N GLN A 10 -10.02 18.34 1.08
CA GLN A 10 -10.69 17.77 2.26
C GLN A 10 -9.79 17.88 3.49
N SER A 11 -10.41 18.06 4.65
CA SER A 11 -9.69 18.16 5.91
C SER A 11 -8.92 16.87 6.21
N ILE A 12 -7.61 16.96 6.15
CA ILE A 12 -6.70 15.88 6.57
C ILE A 12 -6.56 15.96 8.08
N SER A 13 -6.50 14.82 8.76
CA SER A 13 -6.25 14.76 10.19
C SER A 13 -5.01 15.56 10.58
N GLU A 14 -5.06 16.26 11.70
CA GLU A 14 -3.93 17.02 12.23
C GLU A 14 -2.68 16.11 12.33
N GLY A 15 -1.52 16.62 11.95
CA GLY A 15 -0.27 15.86 11.92
C GLY A 15 -0.09 14.93 10.70
N HIS A 16 -1.03 14.89 9.76
CA HIS A 16 -0.90 14.14 8.50
C HIS A 16 -0.72 15.08 7.30
N LYS A 17 -0.15 14.55 6.22
CA LYS A 17 -0.09 15.19 4.89
C LYS A 17 -0.61 14.24 3.83
N MET A 18 -1.18 14.82 2.76
CA MET A 18 -1.57 14.05 1.58
C MET A 18 -0.32 13.51 0.89
N LEU A 19 -0.33 12.21 0.61
CA LEU A 19 0.71 11.53 -0.14
C LEU A 19 0.27 11.31 -1.59
N HIS A 20 -0.91 10.70 -1.78
CA HIS A 20 -1.49 10.47 -3.10
C HIS A 20 -2.99 10.72 -3.12
N ILE A 21 -3.48 11.16 -4.28
CA ILE A 21 -4.89 11.20 -4.63
C ILE A 21 -5.02 10.30 -5.86
N LEU A 22 -5.54 9.10 -5.67
CA LEU A 22 -5.62 8.08 -6.71
C LEU A 22 -7.06 8.00 -7.24
N PRO A 23 -7.33 8.48 -8.46
CA PRO A 23 -8.65 8.38 -9.06
C PRO A 23 -9.03 6.90 -9.28
N ARG A 24 -10.28 6.55 -8.94
CA ARG A 24 -10.84 5.22 -9.16
C ARG A 24 -11.85 5.21 -10.29
N ASP A 25 -12.79 6.13 -10.22
CA ASP A 25 -13.96 6.15 -11.07
C ASP A 25 -14.54 7.56 -11.13
N PHE A 26 -15.15 7.90 -12.26
CA PHE A 26 -15.82 9.17 -12.46
C PHE A 26 -17.32 8.95 -12.70
N LEU A 27 -18.12 9.92 -12.25
CA LEU A 27 -19.53 9.99 -12.54
C LEU A 27 -19.79 11.28 -13.32
N ILE A 28 -20.46 11.16 -14.46
CA ILE A 28 -20.98 12.32 -15.21
C ILE A 28 -22.50 12.25 -15.16
N ASP A 29 -23.11 13.23 -14.50
CA ASP A 29 -24.54 13.28 -14.19
C ASP A 29 -24.99 12.02 -13.41
N GLN A 30 -25.59 11.04 -14.08
CA GLN A 30 -26.04 9.76 -13.48
C GLN A 30 -25.26 8.55 -14.01
N GLN A 31 -24.30 8.76 -14.91
CA GLN A 31 -23.51 7.68 -15.50
C GLN A 31 -22.24 7.44 -14.69
N SER A 32 -22.15 6.28 -14.08
CA SER A 32 -20.98 5.81 -13.32
C SER A 32 -20.07 4.90 -14.16
N GLY A 33 -18.90 4.56 -13.65
CA GLY A 33 -17.98 3.60 -14.28
C GLY A 33 -17.10 4.25 -15.37
N ILE A 34 -17.04 5.57 -15.42
CA ILE A 34 -16.24 6.29 -16.41
C ILE A 34 -14.79 6.34 -15.90
N LYS A 35 -13.87 5.82 -16.70
CA LYS A 35 -12.43 5.86 -16.39
C LYS A 35 -11.75 7.11 -16.91
N GLU A 36 -12.17 7.59 -18.05
CA GLU A 36 -11.62 8.79 -18.71
C GLU A 36 -12.74 9.76 -19.12
N PRO A 37 -12.98 10.80 -18.31
CA PRO A 37 -14.08 11.74 -18.53
C PRO A 37 -13.74 12.84 -19.55
N LEU A 38 -12.52 12.87 -20.10
CA LEU A 38 -12.08 13.91 -21.03
C LEU A 38 -12.89 13.86 -22.33
N GLY A 39 -13.42 15.01 -22.75
CA GLY A 39 -14.23 15.12 -23.96
C GLY A 39 -15.68 14.69 -23.83
N MET A 40 -16.12 14.22 -22.67
CA MET A 40 -17.52 13.89 -22.42
C MET A 40 -18.31 15.15 -22.03
N ALA A 41 -19.52 15.27 -22.57
CA ALA A 41 -20.46 16.33 -22.20
C ALA A 41 -21.24 15.94 -20.95
N GLY A 42 -21.45 16.90 -20.03
CA GLY A 42 -22.24 16.72 -18.81
C GLY A 42 -22.31 18.01 -18.02
N VAL A 43 -23.25 18.07 -17.08
CA VAL A 43 -23.46 19.21 -16.20
C VAL A 43 -22.71 19.03 -14.88
N ARG A 44 -22.64 17.79 -14.37
CA ARG A 44 -22.03 17.46 -13.09
C ARG A 44 -20.98 16.36 -13.27
N LEU A 45 -19.75 16.65 -12.85
CA LEU A 45 -18.66 15.67 -12.80
C LEU A 45 -18.28 15.40 -11.35
N GLU A 46 -18.32 14.14 -10.96
CA GLU A 46 -17.85 13.65 -9.66
C GLU A 46 -16.70 12.68 -9.88
N ALA A 47 -15.77 12.61 -8.94
CA ALA A 47 -14.69 11.65 -8.94
C ALA A 47 -14.71 10.84 -7.63
N LYS A 48 -14.65 9.51 -7.74
CA LYS A 48 -14.33 8.64 -6.62
C LYS A 48 -12.81 8.51 -6.55
N VAL A 49 -12.22 8.86 -5.43
CA VAL A 49 -10.77 8.85 -5.25
C VAL A 49 -10.39 8.03 -4.02
N HIS A 50 -9.24 7.38 -4.09
CA HIS A 50 -8.57 6.82 -2.92
C HIS A 50 -7.53 7.82 -2.43
N LEU A 51 -7.69 8.31 -1.19
CA LEU A 51 -6.78 9.27 -0.58
C LEU A 51 -5.78 8.52 0.29
N VAL A 52 -4.51 8.75 0.06
CA VAL A 52 -3.41 8.20 0.86
C VAL A 52 -2.75 9.33 1.61
N THR A 53 -2.69 9.20 2.93
CA THR A 53 -2.04 10.18 3.80
C THR A 53 -0.91 9.52 4.58
N CYS A 54 0.08 10.31 4.97
CA CYS A 54 1.15 9.85 5.86
C CYS A 54 1.35 10.84 7.02
N SER A 55 1.99 10.38 8.09
CA SER A 55 2.41 11.23 9.19
C SER A 55 3.44 12.25 8.70
N LYS A 56 3.25 13.53 9.02
CA LYS A 56 4.23 14.60 8.74
C LYS A 56 5.56 14.29 9.40
N ASN A 57 5.56 13.88 10.66
CA ASN A 57 6.78 13.58 11.42
C ASN A 57 7.56 12.42 10.77
N ALA A 58 6.88 11.37 10.32
CA ALA A 58 7.53 10.25 9.64
C ALA A 58 8.22 10.70 8.35
N ALA A 59 7.55 11.52 7.55
CA ALA A 59 8.13 12.05 6.33
C ALA A 59 9.31 13.00 6.62
N GLU A 60 9.19 13.87 7.60
CA GLU A 60 10.28 14.78 8.02
C GLU A 60 11.50 14.03 8.56
N ASN A 61 11.29 12.90 9.24
CA ASN A 61 12.38 12.02 9.68
C ASN A 61 13.13 11.42 8.49
N ILE A 62 12.39 10.94 7.48
CA ILE A 62 12.99 10.45 6.24
C ILE A 62 13.79 11.54 5.54
N ASP A 63 13.20 12.74 5.38
CA ASP A 63 13.88 13.88 4.79
C ASP A 63 15.18 14.23 5.54
N SER A 64 15.14 14.21 6.87
CA SER A 64 16.30 14.50 7.70
C SER A 64 17.41 13.48 7.55
N CYS A 65 17.07 12.18 7.50
CA CYS A 65 18.02 11.10 7.24
C CYS A 65 18.67 11.24 5.84
N MET A 66 17.86 11.52 4.82
CA MET A 66 18.35 11.67 3.45
C MET A 66 19.26 12.89 3.30
N LYS A 67 18.89 14.01 3.92
CA LYS A 67 19.73 15.22 3.96
C LYS A 67 21.07 14.99 4.66
N ALA A 68 21.09 14.21 5.73
CA ALA A 68 22.34 13.83 6.41
C ALA A 68 23.28 13.03 5.51
N CYS A 69 22.73 12.32 4.52
CA CYS A 69 23.48 11.59 3.49
C CYS A 69 23.80 12.46 2.24
N GLY A 70 23.43 13.76 2.24
CA GLY A 70 23.63 14.66 1.10
C GLY A 70 22.64 14.41 -0.06
N ILE A 71 21.52 13.74 0.19
CA ILE A 71 20.50 13.41 -0.80
C ILE A 71 19.25 14.26 -0.58
N SER A 72 18.68 14.82 -1.67
CA SER A 72 17.40 15.53 -1.63
C SER A 72 16.25 14.60 -2.01
N VAL A 73 15.18 14.62 -1.22
CA VAL A 73 13.93 13.90 -1.55
C VAL A 73 13.09 14.78 -2.46
N GLU A 74 12.82 14.33 -3.67
CA GLU A 74 11.94 15.04 -4.60
C GLU A 74 10.48 14.67 -4.41
N ASN A 75 10.20 13.36 -4.28
CA ASN A 75 8.84 12.85 -4.17
C ASN A 75 8.77 11.64 -3.23
N TYR A 76 7.56 11.37 -2.75
CA TYR A 76 7.22 10.16 -2.00
C TYR A 76 6.27 9.31 -2.83
N ILE A 77 6.47 8.02 -2.78
CA ILE A 77 5.56 7.05 -3.39
C ILE A 77 5.12 6.02 -2.35
N LEU A 78 3.84 5.65 -2.40
CA LEU A 78 3.32 4.57 -1.58
C LEU A 78 3.98 3.25 -2.00
N GLU A 79 4.50 2.48 -1.04
CA GLU A 79 5.26 1.24 -1.28
C GLU A 79 4.46 0.23 -2.10
N GLN A 80 3.20 -0.04 -1.71
CA GLN A 80 2.33 -0.97 -2.43
C GLN A 80 2.06 -0.53 -3.88
N LEU A 81 2.02 0.78 -4.13
CA LEU A 81 1.88 1.31 -5.48
C LEU A 81 3.15 1.06 -6.30
N ALA A 82 4.33 1.30 -5.72
CA ALA A 82 5.62 1.04 -6.35
C ALA A 82 5.80 -0.45 -6.67
N SER A 83 5.54 -1.34 -5.70
CA SER A 83 5.61 -2.79 -5.86
C SER A 83 4.66 -3.27 -6.96
N SER A 84 3.46 -2.69 -7.05
CA SER A 84 2.47 -3.07 -8.05
C SER A 84 2.93 -2.86 -9.50
N TYR A 85 3.79 -1.87 -9.75
CA TYR A 85 4.32 -1.63 -11.10
C TYR A 85 5.32 -2.71 -11.55
N SER A 86 5.97 -3.38 -10.60
CA SER A 86 6.96 -4.42 -10.94
C SER A 86 6.38 -5.83 -10.97
N VAL A 87 5.32 -6.12 -10.21
CA VAL A 87 4.82 -7.49 -10.03
C VAL A 87 3.44 -7.75 -10.58
N LEU A 88 2.63 -6.72 -10.87
CA LEU A 88 1.26 -6.88 -11.38
C LEU A 88 1.14 -6.44 -12.83
N THR A 89 0.41 -7.24 -13.60
CA THR A 89 -0.02 -6.87 -14.94
C THR A 89 -1.26 -5.98 -14.90
N GLU A 90 -1.51 -5.23 -15.96
CA GLU A 90 -2.72 -4.39 -16.07
C GLU A 90 -4.02 -5.23 -16.08
N ASP A 91 -3.96 -6.45 -16.59
CA ASP A 91 -5.12 -7.34 -16.62
C ASP A 91 -5.46 -7.88 -15.22
N GLU A 92 -4.45 -8.23 -14.41
CA GLU A 92 -4.66 -8.59 -13.00
C GLU A 92 -5.27 -7.45 -12.20
N LYS A 93 -4.78 -6.22 -12.39
CA LYS A 93 -5.36 -5.03 -11.75
C LYS A 93 -6.82 -4.80 -12.15
N LYS A 94 -7.19 -5.09 -13.42
CA LYS A 94 -8.58 -4.97 -13.91
C LYS A 94 -9.48 -6.06 -13.36
N LEU A 95 -9.02 -7.30 -13.36
CA LEU A 95 -9.79 -8.45 -12.88
C LEU A 95 -10.01 -8.42 -11.36
N GLY A 96 -9.09 -7.80 -10.65
CA GLY A 96 -9.08 -7.74 -9.20
C GLY A 96 -7.99 -8.63 -8.61
N VAL A 97 -7.08 -8.00 -7.85
CA VAL A 97 -5.94 -8.68 -7.24
C VAL A 97 -5.63 -8.06 -5.87
N CYS A 98 -5.22 -8.91 -4.94
CA CYS A 98 -4.67 -8.50 -3.66
C CYS A 98 -3.14 -8.61 -3.72
N LEU A 99 -2.46 -7.48 -3.59
CA LEU A 99 -1.01 -7.40 -3.44
C LEU A 99 -0.68 -7.39 -1.94
N ILE A 100 0.19 -8.29 -1.53
CA ILE A 100 0.68 -8.37 -0.15
C ILE A 100 2.20 -8.24 -0.19
N ASP A 101 2.71 -7.19 0.44
CA ASP A 101 4.14 -6.94 0.62
C ASP A 101 4.53 -7.31 2.06
N LEU A 102 5.35 -8.34 2.20
CA LEU A 102 5.75 -8.88 3.50
C LEU A 102 7.15 -8.39 3.85
N GLY A 103 7.21 -7.38 4.70
CA GLY A 103 8.44 -6.84 5.24
C GLY A 103 8.91 -7.53 6.53
N GLY A 104 9.98 -6.99 7.12
CA GLY A 104 10.48 -7.43 8.42
C GLY A 104 9.53 -7.08 9.56
N GLY A 105 9.11 -5.82 9.65
CA GLY A 105 8.27 -5.31 10.74
C GLY A 105 6.79 -5.17 10.39
N THR A 106 6.45 -5.02 9.11
CA THR A 106 5.10 -4.75 8.63
C THR A 106 4.73 -5.66 7.46
N SER A 107 3.43 -5.80 7.25
CA SER A 107 2.86 -6.38 6.03
C SER A 107 1.91 -5.37 5.42
N ASP A 108 2.18 -5.01 4.18
CA ASP A 108 1.46 -3.99 3.46
C ASP A 108 0.56 -4.61 2.41
N VAL A 109 -0.73 -4.28 2.47
CA VAL A 109 -1.75 -4.87 1.59
C VAL A 109 -2.38 -3.80 0.73
N ALA A 110 -2.51 -4.07 -0.56
CA ALA A 110 -3.28 -3.25 -1.49
C ALA A 110 -4.23 -4.12 -2.31
N ILE A 111 -5.47 -3.69 -2.42
CA ILE A 111 -6.49 -4.34 -3.25
C ILE A 111 -6.70 -3.48 -4.49
N PHE A 112 -6.49 -4.08 -5.65
CA PHE A 112 -6.78 -3.48 -6.95
C PHE A 112 -8.10 -4.04 -7.49
N MET A 113 -8.92 -3.18 -8.06
CA MET A 113 -10.15 -3.53 -8.76
C MET A 113 -10.35 -2.54 -9.90
N ASP A 114 -10.80 -3.04 -11.05
CA ASP A 114 -11.06 -2.20 -12.23
C ASP A 114 -9.86 -1.32 -12.64
N GLY A 115 -8.64 -1.84 -12.47
CA GLY A 115 -7.39 -1.15 -12.82
C GLY A 115 -6.93 -0.07 -11.81
N SER A 116 -7.60 0.07 -10.66
CA SER A 116 -7.29 1.11 -9.68
C SER A 116 -7.19 0.55 -8.27
N ILE A 117 -6.41 1.19 -7.40
CA ILE A 117 -6.35 0.85 -5.97
C ILE A 117 -7.72 1.15 -5.34
N SER A 118 -8.31 0.12 -4.75
CA SER A 118 -9.57 0.17 -4.03
C SER A 118 -9.38 0.36 -2.54
N HIS A 119 -8.41 -0.34 -1.97
CA HIS A 119 -8.16 -0.32 -0.53
C HIS A 119 -6.67 -0.55 -0.25
N THR A 120 -6.17 0.08 0.81
CA THR A 120 -4.82 -0.15 1.33
C THR A 120 -4.87 -0.29 2.84
N VAL A 121 -4.06 -1.19 3.38
CA VAL A 121 -3.88 -1.35 4.83
C VAL A 121 -2.43 -1.70 5.13
N ASN A 122 -1.93 -1.18 6.24
CA ASN A 122 -0.66 -1.56 6.83
C ASN A 122 -0.94 -2.37 8.09
N ILE A 123 -0.34 -3.55 8.19
CA ILE A 123 -0.45 -4.44 9.33
C ILE A 123 0.91 -4.47 10.03
N PRO A 124 1.02 -4.10 11.31
CA PRO A 124 2.30 -4.05 12.02
C PRO A 124 2.75 -5.46 12.45
N VAL A 125 2.79 -6.39 11.51
CA VAL A 125 3.27 -7.77 11.67
C VAL A 125 4.10 -8.13 10.44
N GLY A 126 5.29 -8.67 10.65
CA GLY A 126 6.19 -9.07 9.58
C GLY A 126 7.12 -10.20 10.03
N GLY A 127 8.17 -10.46 9.26
CA GLY A 127 9.12 -11.54 9.47
C GLY A 127 9.83 -11.52 10.83
N ASP A 128 10.03 -10.34 11.41
CA ASP A 128 10.67 -10.19 12.73
C ASP A 128 9.81 -10.73 13.87
N HIS A 129 8.48 -10.71 13.70
CA HIS A 129 7.57 -11.32 14.68
C HIS A 129 7.78 -12.82 14.74
N VAL A 130 7.91 -13.49 13.59
CA VAL A 130 8.21 -14.93 13.53
C VAL A 130 9.57 -15.23 14.15
N THR A 131 10.60 -14.41 13.86
CA THR A 131 11.92 -14.54 14.44
C THR A 131 11.87 -14.42 15.97
N ASN A 132 11.15 -13.42 16.48
CA ASN A 132 10.99 -13.19 17.90
C ASN A 132 10.22 -14.32 18.59
N ASP A 133 9.20 -14.88 17.94
CA ASP A 133 8.44 -16.01 18.48
C ASP A 133 9.31 -17.27 18.57
N ILE A 134 10.14 -17.55 17.55
CA ILE A 134 11.12 -18.64 17.60
C ILE A 134 12.12 -18.40 18.75
N ALA A 135 12.70 -17.19 18.84
CA ALA A 135 13.67 -16.83 19.87
C ALA A 135 13.11 -17.07 21.28
N ARG A 136 11.85 -16.69 21.51
CA ARG A 136 11.15 -16.89 22.80
C ARG A 136 10.83 -18.37 23.05
N ALA A 137 10.33 -19.09 22.05
CA ALA A 137 9.88 -20.47 22.19
C ALA A 137 11.02 -21.41 22.54
N ILE A 138 12.18 -21.23 21.91
CA ILE A 138 13.35 -22.10 22.13
C ILE A 138 14.45 -21.43 22.98
N GLN A 139 14.18 -20.23 23.51
CA GLN A 139 15.10 -19.47 24.38
C GLN A 139 16.49 -19.28 23.75
N THR A 140 16.53 -18.85 22.51
CA THR A 140 17.76 -18.61 21.74
C THR A 140 17.92 -17.13 21.38
N PRO A 141 19.14 -16.62 21.12
CA PRO A 141 19.36 -15.27 20.63
C PRO A 141 18.67 -15.03 19.29
N THR A 142 18.20 -13.79 19.05
CA THR A 142 17.42 -13.43 17.87
C THR A 142 18.14 -13.71 16.54
N ASN A 143 19.46 -13.53 16.48
CA ASN A 143 20.24 -13.85 15.29
C ASN A 143 20.22 -15.36 14.96
N GLN A 144 20.30 -16.23 15.96
CA GLN A 144 20.17 -17.68 15.77
C GLN A 144 18.74 -18.08 15.39
N ALA A 145 17.74 -17.43 15.98
CA ALA A 145 16.34 -17.63 15.60
C ALA A 145 16.09 -17.26 14.13
N GLU A 146 16.69 -16.17 13.66
CA GLU A 146 16.61 -15.75 12.26
C GLU A 146 17.24 -16.77 11.30
N GLU A 147 18.40 -17.33 11.66
CA GLU A 147 19.04 -18.42 10.90
C GLU A 147 18.17 -19.68 10.86
N LEU A 148 17.57 -20.04 12.00
CA LEU A 148 16.65 -21.18 12.08
C LEU A 148 15.40 -20.94 11.23
N LYS A 149 14.81 -19.76 11.30
CA LYS A 149 13.69 -19.37 10.45
C LYS A 149 14.03 -19.53 8.97
N LYS A 150 15.16 -18.98 8.51
CA LYS A 150 15.61 -19.10 7.11
C LYS A 150 15.89 -20.52 6.66
N LYS A 151 16.47 -21.34 7.56
CA LYS A 151 16.88 -22.71 7.23
C LYS A 151 15.73 -23.70 7.24
N TYR A 152 14.81 -23.56 8.18
CA TYR A 152 13.76 -24.54 8.44
C TYR A 152 12.34 -23.99 8.20
N GLY A 153 12.19 -22.68 8.05
CA GLY A 153 10.92 -22.07 7.69
C GLY A 153 10.47 -22.56 6.31
N CYS A 154 9.39 -23.33 6.31
CA CYS A 154 8.83 -23.90 5.09
C CYS A 154 7.32 -24.02 5.24
N LEU A 155 6.59 -23.73 4.16
CA LEU A 155 5.18 -24.07 4.04
C LEU A 155 5.08 -25.53 3.65
N LEU A 156 4.58 -26.37 4.55
CA LEU A 156 4.36 -27.78 4.26
C LEU A 156 3.08 -27.94 3.42
N TYR A 157 3.25 -28.11 2.12
CA TYR A 157 2.13 -28.38 1.19
C TYR A 157 1.43 -29.71 1.41
N THR A 158 1.98 -30.58 2.27
CA THR A 158 1.45 -31.91 2.58
C THR A 158 0.55 -31.94 3.82
N SER A 159 0.40 -30.83 4.53
CA SER A 159 -0.57 -30.73 5.61
C SER A 159 -1.95 -30.44 5.02
N PRO A 160 -2.98 -31.26 5.29
CA PRO A 160 -4.33 -30.94 4.83
C PRO A 160 -4.74 -29.58 5.40
N SER A 161 -5.36 -28.76 4.55
CA SER A 161 -5.94 -27.50 4.97
C SER A 161 -6.96 -27.77 6.08
N PRO A 162 -7.05 -26.96 7.14
CA PRO A 162 -8.09 -27.10 8.15
C PRO A 162 -9.54 -26.98 7.59
N ARG A 163 -9.69 -26.77 6.30
CA ARG A 163 -10.96 -26.64 5.58
C ARG A 163 -11.28 -27.78 4.64
N ASP A 164 -10.40 -28.79 4.53
CA ASP A 164 -10.62 -29.99 3.73
C ASP A 164 -11.23 -31.11 4.58
#